data_6c2a6b61b356e72011b4b413ec519b37
#
_entry.id   6c2a6b61b356e72011b4b413ec519b37
#
_cell.length_a   1.000
_cell.length_b   1.000
_cell.length_c   1.000
_cell.angle_alpha   90.00
_cell.angle_beta   90.00
_cell.angle_gamma   90.00
#
_symmetry.space_group_name_H-M   'P 1'
#
loop_
_entity.id
_entity.type
_entity.pdbx_description
1 polymer ?
#
loop_
_entity_poly.entity_id
_entity_poly.type
_entity_poly.pdbx_seq_one_letter_code
_entity_poly.pdbx_strand_id
1 'polypeptide(L)'
;FIYLNIGTGLAAGLVSDRHVIHGVNNMSGEIGHTSIGINQDVSCGCGKSGCCERTVSGIGFDAQARRLSPSYPNSPLCIPEDPGIRVSGYEVFELASKGDPLCTRIVEEGIEALVILITNMIRYTDPAVVVMGGGMAMNDMLFQRVKDGLTHYSVMRNVPYGIIRSAFSPDKVGIIGAASLAIAKHRGLLSY
;
A
#
# COMPACT_ATOMS: atom_id res chain seq x y z
N PHE A 1 -8.69 14.04 -3.29
CA PHE A 1 -8.47 12.61 -3.52
C PHE A 1 -7.21 12.11 -2.81
N ILE A 2 -7.16 10.80 -2.62
CA ILE A 2 -5.97 10.10 -2.12
C ILE A 2 -5.39 9.29 -3.28
N TYR A 3 -4.07 9.35 -3.49
CA TYR A 3 -3.33 8.38 -4.30
C TYR A 3 -2.53 7.49 -3.35
N LEU A 4 -2.91 6.22 -3.22
CA LEU A 4 -2.24 5.23 -2.37
C LEU A 4 -1.29 4.39 -3.21
N ASN A 5 0.01 4.53 -2.99
CA ASN A 5 1.04 3.77 -3.69
C ASN A 5 1.43 2.54 -2.87
N ILE A 6 1.16 1.34 -3.42
CA ILE A 6 1.51 0.05 -2.83
C ILE A 6 2.53 -0.64 -3.74
N GLY A 7 3.79 -0.42 -3.45
CA GLY A 7 4.91 -0.95 -4.22
C GLY A 7 5.93 -1.63 -3.32
N THR A 8 7.21 -1.29 -3.49
CA THR A 8 8.29 -1.70 -2.57
C THR A 8 7.99 -1.28 -1.13
N GLY A 9 7.51 -0.04 -0.95
CA GLY A 9 6.99 0.52 0.30
C GLY A 9 5.51 0.90 0.15
N LEU A 10 5.02 1.67 1.12
CA LEU A 10 3.63 2.12 1.22
C LEU A 10 3.57 3.61 1.57
N ALA A 11 3.04 4.41 0.68
CA ALA A 11 2.89 5.86 0.89
C ALA A 11 1.62 6.38 0.23
N ALA A 12 1.21 7.61 0.55
CA ALA A 12 0.08 8.26 -0.11
C ALA A 12 0.43 9.69 -0.58
N GLY A 13 -0.15 10.08 -1.69
CA GLY A 13 -0.29 11.48 -2.08
C GLY A 13 -1.68 11.98 -1.68
N LEU A 14 -1.73 13.04 -0.89
CA LEU A 14 -2.98 13.66 -0.46
C LEU A 14 -3.22 14.93 -1.27
N VAL A 15 -4.39 15.07 -1.86
CA VAL A 15 -4.76 16.24 -2.66
C VAL A 15 -6.09 16.81 -2.16
N SER A 16 -6.06 18.06 -1.73
CA SER A 16 -7.23 18.84 -1.36
C SER A 16 -7.24 20.17 -2.15
N ASP A 17 -8.41 20.58 -2.59
CA ASP A 17 -8.60 21.83 -3.35
C ASP A 17 -7.61 22.01 -4.52
N ARG A 18 -7.30 20.89 -5.20
CA ARG A 18 -6.37 20.82 -6.33
C ARG A 18 -4.89 21.05 -5.96
N HIS A 19 -4.56 21.06 -4.66
CA HIS A 19 -3.20 21.20 -4.17
C HIS A 19 -2.74 19.90 -3.50
N VAL A 20 -1.49 19.54 -3.75
CA VAL A 20 -0.84 18.46 -3.02
C VAL A 20 -0.52 18.91 -1.60
N ILE A 21 -0.91 18.11 -0.62
CA ILE A 21 -0.58 18.38 0.79
C ILE A 21 0.83 17.87 1.04
N HIS A 22 1.78 18.78 1.20
CA HIS A 22 3.18 18.45 1.46
C HIS A 22 3.51 18.33 2.96
N GLY A 23 2.84 19.11 3.80
CA GLY A 23 3.23 19.32 5.19
C GLY A 23 4.46 20.24 5.31
N VAL A 24 4.80 20.60 6.54
CA VAL A 24 5.89 21.56 6.84
C VAL A 24 7.27 21.02 6.42
N ASN A 25 7.48 19.72 6.55
CA ASN A 25 8.74 19.04 6.28
C ASN A 25 8.68 18.10 5.06
N ASN A 26 7.67 18.25 4.19
CA ASN A 26 7.41 17.34 3.08
C ASN A 26 7.21 15.87 3.50
N MET A 27 6.71 15.64 4.71
CA MET A 27 6.48 14.31 5.27
C MET A 27 5.00 13.88 5.24
N SER A 28 4.14 14.69 4.59
CA SER A 28 2.74 14.31 4.43
C SER A 28 2.63 13.09 3.51
N GLY A 29 1.82 12.12 3.91
CA GLY A 29 1.61 10.91 3.12
C GLY A 29 2.47 9.70 3.51
N GLU A 30 3.34 9.82 4.53
CA GLU A 30 4.09 8.70 5.12
C GLU A 30 3.19 7.73 5.92
N ILE A 31 2.02 7.42 5.36
CA ILE A 31 0.96 6.64 6.02
C ILE A 31 1.32 5.17 6.23
N GLY A 32 2.29 4.66 5.48
CA GLY A 32 2.82 3.31 5.68
C GLY A 32 3.39 3.10 7.08
N HIS A 33 3.84 4.18 7.74
CA HIS A 33 4.36 4.15 9.09
C HIS A 33 3.29 4.33 10.19
N THR A 34 2.00 4.29 9.84
CA THR A 34 0.93 4.24 10.84
C THR A 34 0.75 2.82 11.39
N SER A 35 0.48 2.72 12.70
CA SER A 35 0.12 1.45 13.32
C SER A 35 -1.34 1.13 13.04
N ILE A 36 -1.61 -0.11 12.67
CA ILE A 36 -2.96 -0.60 12.32
C ILE A 36 -3.43 -1.74 13.22
N GLY A 37 -2.66 -2.08 14.26
CA GLY A 37 -2.99 -3.15 15.21
C GLY A 37 -2.62 -4.57 14.74
N ILE A 38 -2.12 -4.72 13.52
CA ILE A 38 -1.67 -6.00 12.96
C ILE A 38 -0.14 -6.07 13.01
N ASN A 39 0.43 -7.26 13.29
CA ASN A 39 1.88 -7.49 13.32
C ASN A 39 2.65 -6.46 14.17
N GLN A 40 2.16 -6.18 15.38
CA GLN A 40 2.71 -5.14 16.26
C GLN A 40 4.13 -5.45 16.75
N ASP A 41 4.59 -6.68 16.65
CA ASP A 41 5.93 -7.15 16.96
C ASP A 41 6.95 -6.95 15.84
N VAL A 42 6.49 -6.60 14.62
CA VAL A 42 7.37 -6.47 13.46
C VAL A 42 8.03 -5.09 13.45
N SER A 43 9.35 -5.07 13.60
CA SER A 43 10.15 -3.84 13.60
C SER A 43 10.09 -3.10 12.26
N CYS A 44 10.11 -1.78 12.31
CA CYS A 44 10.19 -0.90 11.17
C CYS A 44 11.43 0.00 11.24
N GLY A 45 12.01 0.33 10.10
CA GLY A 45 13.15 1.24 9.99
C GLY A 45 12.88 2.65 10.52
N CYS A 46 11.61 3.04 10.72
CA CYS A 46 11.26 4.32 11.34
C CYS A 46 11.41 4.35 12.87
N GLY A 47 11.87 3.26 13.49
CA GLY A 47 12.07 3.14 14.93
C GLY A 47 10.87 2.63 15.73
N LYS A 48 9.72 2.38 15.05
CA LYS A 48 8.54 1.76 15.66
C LYS A 48 8.40 0.29 15.27
N SER A 49 7.42 -0.39 15.87
CA SER A 49 6.91 -1.68 15.42
C SER A 49 5.46 -1.56 14.96
N GLY A 50 4.98 -2.53 14.18
CA GLY A 50 3.58 -2.60 13.75
C GLY A 50 3.17 -1.58 12.69
N CYS A 51 4.12 -1.05 11.91
CA CYS A 51 3.82 -0.20 10.77
C CYS A 51 3.09 -0.98 9.68
N CYS A 52 2.05 -0.40 9.08
CA CYS A 52 1.27 -1.00 8.00
C CYS A 52 2.14 -1.45 6.83
N GLU A 53 3.14 -0.66 6.46
CA GLU A 53 4.11 -0.98 5.41
C GLU A 53 4.80 -2.33 5.63
N ARG A 54 5.06 -2.70 6.90
CA ARG A 54 5.70 -3.98 7.24
C ARG A 54 4.74 -5.18 7.14
N THR A 55 3.47 -4.91 6.85
CA THR A 55 2.46 -5.95 6.62
C THR A 55 2.11 -6.09 5.14
N VAL A 56 2.01 -4.97 4.38
CA VAL A 56 1.38 -5.00 3.05
C VAL A 56 2.16 -4.26 1.94
N SER A 57 3.44 -4.18 2.03
CA SER A 57 4.28 -3.71 0.90
C SER A 57 5.21 -4.83 0.42
N GLY A 58 6.00 -4.58 -0.62
CA GLY A 58 7.01 -5.54 -1.06
C GLY A 58 8.00 -5.89 0.06
N ILE A 59 8.46 -4.89 0.82
CA ILE A 59 9.30 -5.15 2.02
C ILE A 59 8.49 -5.76 3.16
N GLY A 60 7.19 -5.51 3.22
CA GLY A 60 6.28 -6.12 4.19
C GLY A 60 6.12 -7.60 3.92
N PHE A 61 5.80 -7.99 2.70
CA PHE A 61 5.64 -9.40 2.32
C PHE A 61 6.92 -10.20 2.54
N ASP A 62 8.09 -9.64 2.18
CA ASP A 62 9.39 -10.26 2.49
C ASP A 62 9.56 -10.49 3.99
N ALA A 63 9.29 -9.48 4.81
CA ALA A 63 9.40 -9.58 6.26
C ALA A 63 8.44 -10.62 6.85
N GLN A 64 7.19 -10.67 6.38
CA GLN A 64 6.20 -11.65 6.83
C GLN A 64 6.58 -13.07 6.39
N ALA A 65 7.04 -13.25 5.15
CA ALA A 65 7.47 -14.53 4.64
C ALA A 65 8.61 -15.11 5.50
N ARG A 66 9.66 -14.33 5.77
CA ARG A 66 10.80 -14.75 6.60
C ARG A 66 10.39 -15.04 8.03
N ARG A 67 9.52 -14.22 8.61
CA ARG A 67 9.04 -14.39 10.00
C ARG A 67 8.17 -15.63 10.17
N LEU A 68 7.28 -15.88 9.22
CA LEU A 68 6.26 -16.92 9.35
C LEU A 68 6.69 -18.27 8.81
N SER A 69 7.64 -18.34 7.86
CA SER A 69 8.04 -19.58 7.20
C SER A 69 8.42 -20.74 8.15
N PRO A 70 9.06 -20.51 9.34
CA PRO A 70 9.36 -21.60 10.25
C PRO A 70 8.10 -22.35 10.75
N SER A 71 6.94 -21.68 10.76
CA SER A 71 5.66 -22.28 11.12
C SER A 71 4.95 -22.97 9.95
N TYR A 72 5.48 -22.84 8.73
CA TYR A 72 4.92 -23.37 7.48
C TYR A 72 5.96 -24.16 6.68
N PRO A 73 6.55 -25.24 7.23
CA PRO A 73 7.69 -25.93 6.61
C PRO A 73 7.39 -26.59 5.25
N ASN A 74 6.10 -26.76 4.92
CA ASN A 74 5.65 -27.37 3.66
C ASN A 74 5.27 -26.32 2.59
N SER A 75 5.42 -25.02 2.86
CA SER A 75 5.18 -24.00 1.86
C SER A 75 6.26 -24.04 0.78
N PRO A 76 5.88 -24.05 -0.50
CA PRO A 76 6.85 -24.02 -1.60
C PRO A 76 7.41 -22.62 -1.89
N LEU A 77 7.05 -21.59 -1.11
CA LEU A 77 7.53 -20.23 -1.31
C LEU A 77 9.06 -20.16 -1.22
N CYS A 78 9.68 -19.65 -2.27
CA CYS A 78 11.13 -19.45 -2.30
C CYS A 78 11.52 -18.25 -1.42
N ILE A 79 12.23 -18.52 -0.32
CA ILE A 79 12.78 -17.48 0.55
C ILE A 79 14.29 -17.45 0.34
N PRO A 80 14.83 -16.40 -0.33
CA PRO A 80 16.27 -16.27 -0.57
C PRO A 80 17.06 -16.24 0.74
N GLU A 81 18.18 -16.97 0.79
CA GLU A 81 19.09 -16.95 1.96
C GLU A 81 19.74 -15.58 2.14
N ASP A 82 20.10 -14.92 1.03
CA ASP A 82 20.63 -13.55 1.05
C ASP A 82 19.52 -12.57 1.44
N PRO A 83 19.64 -11.85 2.57
CA PRO A 83 18.65 -10.87 3.01
C PRO A 83 18.58 -9.64 2.11
N GLY A 84 19.55 -9.43 1.22
CA GLY A 84 19.53 -8.40 0.18
C GLY A 84 18.58 -8.72 -0.97
N ILE A 85 18.25 -10.02 -1.15
CA ILE A 85 17.31 -10.50 -2.17
C ILE A 85 15.95 -10.68 -1.53
N ARG A 86 14.94 -9.98 -2.03
CA ARG A 86 13.57 -10.03 -1.48
C ARG A 86 12.79 -11.22 -2.01
N VAL A 87 11.89 -11.70 -1.18
CA VAL A 87 10.83 -12.61 -1.60
C VAL A 87 9.98 -11.94 -2.68
N SER A 88 9.64 -12.69 -3.71
CA SER A 88 8.81 -12.18 -4.81
C SER A 88 7.36 -12.02 -4.38
N GLY A 89 6.85 -10.77 -4.38
CA GLY A 89 5.44 -10.52 -4.11
C GLY A 89 4.52 -11.18 -5.16
N TYR A 90 5.00 -11.34 -6.39
CA TYR A 90 4.27 -12.06 -7.43
C TYR A 90 4.08 -13.54 -7.05
N GLU A 91 5.15 -14.20 -6.60
CA GLU A 91 5.11 -15.60 -6.17
C GLU A 91 4.19 -15.78 -4.95
N VAL A 92 4.23 -14.85 -3.99
CA VAL A 92 3.31 -14.86 -2.83
C VAL A 92 1.85 -14.85 -3.29
N PHE A 93 1.48 -13.97 -4.23
CA PHE A 93 0.11 -13.92 -4.75
C PHE A 93 -0.25 -15.18 -5.54
N GLU A 94 0.67 -15.70 -6.35
CA GLU A 94 0.45 -16.92 -7.12
C GLU A 94 0.19 -18.12 -6.22
N LEU A 95 1.04 -18.32 -5.21
CA LEU A 95 0.91 -19.43 -4.27
C LEU A 95 -0.33 -19.27 -3.37
N ALA A 96 -0.66 -18.04 -2.95
CA ALA A 96 -1.90 -17.79 -2.22
C ALA A 96 -3.13 -18.17 -3.04
N SER A 97 -3.14 -17.87 -4.36
CA SER A 97 -4.23 -18.26 -5.27
C SER A 97 -4.37 -19.78 -5.43
N LYS A 98 -3.29 -20.53 -5.20
CA LYS A 98 -3.25 -22.00 -5.21
C LYS A 98 -3.53 -22.60 -3.83
N GLY A 99 -3.80 -21.79 -2.82
CA GLY A 99 -4.15 -22.24 -1.47
C GLY A 99 -2.96 -22.55 -0.56
N ASP A 100 -1.74 -22.09 -0.88
CA ASP A 100 -0.62 -22.21 0.04
C ASP A 100 -0.91 -21.50 1.37
N PRO A 101 -0.82 -22.16 2.53
CA PRO A 101 -1.26 -21.57 3.80
C PRO A 101 -0.42 -20.36 4.25
N LEU A 102 0.90 -20.37 3.98
CA LEU A 102 1.78 -19.26 4.33
C LEU A 102 1.44 -18.03 3.51
N CYS A 103 1.39 -18.18 2.20
CA CYS A 103 1.11 -17.09 1.26
C CYS A 103 -0.31 -16.55 1.44
N THR A 104 -1.29 -17.44 1.68
CA THR A 104 -2.67 -17.04 1.99
C THR A 104 -2.70 -16.15 3.22
N ARG A 105 -2.04 -16.55 4.31
CA ARG A 105 -1.98 -15.74 5.53
C ARG A 105 -1.34 -14.37 5.30
N ILE A 106 -0.23 -14.31 4.57
CA ILE A 106 0.45 -13.04 4.25
C ILE A 106 -0.49 -12.10 3.48
N VAL A 107 -1.18 -12.62 2.47
CA VAL A 107 -2.10 -11.83 1.64
C VAL A 107 -3.32 -11.37 2.45
N GLU A 108 -3.91 -12.24 3.28
CA GLU A 108 -5.07 -11.89 4.11
C GLU A 108 -4.74 -10.78 5.12
N GLU A 109 -3.64 -10.92 5.85
CA GLU A 109 -3.18 -9.88 6.78
C GLU A 109 -2.90 -8.56 6.05
N GLY A 110 -2.35 -8.64 4.83
CA GLY A 110 -2.13 -7.46 3.97
C GLY A 110 -3.43 -6.79 3.52
N ILE A 111 -4.45 -7.56 3.16
CA ILE A 111 -5.78 -7.04 2.79
C ILE A 111 -6.43 -6.35 3.99
N GLU A 112 -6.43 -7.01 5.15
CA GLU A 112 -6.99 -6.44 6.38
C GLU A 112 -6.28 -5.13 6.75
N ALA A 113 -4.95 -5.09 6.66
CA ALA A 113 -4.13 -3.91 6.89
C ALA A 113 -4.55 -2.74 5.99
N LEU A 114 -4.72 -2.98 4.69
CA LEU A 114 -5.14 -1.95 3.75
C LEU A 114 -6.57 -1.47 4.00
N VAL A 115 -7.49 -2.37 4.32
CA VAL A 115 -8.88 -2.01 4.65
C VAL A 115 -8.92 -1.08 5.87
N ILE A 116 -8.19 -1.40 6.93
CA ILE A 116 -8.09 -0.55 8.12
C ILE A 116 -7.46 0.80 7.77
N LEU A 117 -6.32 0.79 7.06
CA LEU A 117 -5.62 2.01 6.69
C LEU A 117 -6.49 2.92 5.84
N ILE A 118 -7.09 2.41 4.76
CA ILE A 118 -7.92 3.18 3.85
C ILE A 118 -9.15 3.74 4.58
N THR A 119 -9.79 2.95 5.45
CA THR A 119 -10.92 3.40 6.26
C THR A 119 -10.54 4.57 7.16
N ASN A 120 -9.35 4.53 7.78
CA ASN A 120 -8.83 5.62 8.60
C ASN A 120 -8.51 6.86 7.77
N MET A 121 -7.85 6.68 6.62
CA MET A 121 -7.53 7.79 5.71
C MET A 121 -8.79 8.51 5.21
N ILE A 122 -9.85 7.76 4.86
CA ILE A 122 -11.13 8.35 4.45
C ILE A 122 -11.72 9.22 5.56
N ARG A 123 -11.64 8.79 6.83
CA ARG A 123 -12.14 9.57 7.97
C ARG A 123 -11.33 10.84 8.23
N TYR A 124 -10.03 10.84 7.93
CA TYR A 124 -9.17 12.01 8.15
C TYR A 124 -9.25 13.04 7.02
N THR A 125 -9.53 12.60 5.80
CA THR A 125 -9.34 13.45 4.60
C THR A 125 -10.61 13.66 3.80
N ASP A 126 -11.69 12.91 4.07
CA ASP A 126 -12.97 12.96 3.35
C ASP A 126 -12.81 13.07 1.82
N PRO A 127 -12.17 12.09 1.18
CA PRO A 127 -11.79 12.18 -0.22
C PRO A 127 -12.95 11.86 -1.14
N ALA A 128 -13.03 12.51 -2.31
CA ALA A 128 -13.98 12.14 -3.36
C ALA A 128 -13.66 10.76 -3.99
N VAL A 129 -12.38 10.36 -3.98
CA VAL A 129 -11.91 9.08 -4.55
C VAL A 129 -10.61 8.64 -3.89
N VAL A 130 -10.42 7.33 -3.76
CA VAL A 130 -9.12 6.73 -3.44
C VAL A 130 -8.60 5.99 -4.66
N VAL A 131 -7.43 6.38 -5.14
CA VAL A 131 -6.75 5.77 -6.29
C VAL A 131 -5.65 4.85 -5.76
N MET A 132 -5.74 3.56 -6.03
CA MET A 132 -4.70 2.60 -5.69
C MET A 132 -3.73 2.41 -6.86
N GLY A 133 -2.44 2.62 -6.61
CA GLY A 133 -1.35 2.45 -7.57
C GLY A 133 -0.17 1.70 -6.96
N GLY A 134 0.92 1.59 -7.75
CA GLY A 134 2.08 0.78 -7.39
C GLY A 134 1.95 -0.68 -7.85
N GLY A 135 3.08 -1.39 -7.89
CA GLY A 135 3.14 -2.74 -8.48
C GLY A 135 2.21 -3.75 -7.80
N MET A 136 2.08 -3.70 -6.48
CA MET A 136 1.20 -4.63 -5.75
C MET A 136 -0.28 -4.34 -5.98
N ALA A 137 -0.67 -3.07 -6.15
CA ALA A 137 -2.06 -2.71 -6.45
C ALA A 137 -2.53 -3.17 -7.84
N MET A 138 -1.60 -3.56 -8.72
CA MET A 138 -1.94 -4.14 -10.02
C MET A 138 -2.41 -5.60 -9.92
N ASN A 139 -2.17 -6.27 -8.80
CA ASN A 139 -2.69 -7.62 -8.58
C ASN A 139 -4.22 -7.56 -8.38
N ASP A 140 -4.95 -8.34 -9.20
CA ASP A 140 -6.41 -8.33 -9.21
C ASP A 140 -7.01 -8.87 -7.91
N MET A 141 -6.40 -9.91 -7.33
CA MET A 141 -6.86 -10.48 -6.06
C MET A 141 -6.77 -9.44 -4.94
N LEU A 142 -5.60 -8.78 -4.80
CA LEU A 142 -5.42 -7.75 -3.76
C LEU A 142 -6.42 -6.60 -3.96
N PHE A 143 -6.48 -6.05 -5.17
CA PHE A 143 -7.34 -4.91 -5.45
C PHE A 143 -8.82 -5.22 -5.18
N GLN A 144 -9.32 -6.34 -5.73
CA GLN A 144 -10.73 -6.69 -5.59
C GLN A 144 -11.09 -6.99 -4.14
N ARG A 145 -10.26 -7.75 -3.44
CA ARG A 145 -10.54 -8.13 -2.05
C ARG A 145 -10.45 -6.95 -1.08
N VAL A 146 -9.55 -6.00 -1.30
CA VAL A 146 -9.54 -4.74 -0.54
C VAL A 146 -10.82 -3.95 -0.81
N LYS A 147 -11.22 -3.83 -2.07
CA LYS A 147 -12.46 -3.14 -2.44
C LYS A 147 -13.69 -3.79 -1.80
N ASP A 148 -13.79 -5.12 -1.84
CA ASP A 148 -14.88 -5.88 -1.22
C ASP A 148 -14.89 -5.70 0.30
N GLY A 149 -13.73 -5.79 0.96
CA GLY A 149 -13.61 -5.56 2.39
C GLY A 149 -14.07 -4.17 2.84
N LEU A 150 -13.88 -3.16 1.99
CA LEU A 150 -14.31 -1.79 2.27
C LEU A 150 -15.83 -1.59 2.16
N THR A 151 -16.55 -2.42 1.39
CA THR A 151 -18.00 -2.25 1.18
C THR A 151 -18.80 -2.33 2.47
N HIS A 152 -18.30 -3.03 3.47
CA HIS A 152 -18.97 -3.20 4.77
C HIS A 152 -18.89 -1.95 5.67
N TYR A 153 -18.01 -0.99 5.33
CA TYR A 153 -17.82 0.20 6.16
C TYR A 153 -18.70 1.36 5.68
N SER A 154 -19.48 1.92 6.60
CA SER A 154 -20.39 3.04 6.31
C SER A 154 -19.68 4.27 5.75
N VAL A 155 -18.39 4.45 6.07
CA VAL A 155 -17.56 5.55 5.58
C VAL A 155 -17.46 5.57 4.05
N MET A 156 -17.62 4.42 3.38
CA MET A 156 -17.60 4.34 1.92
C MET A 156 -18.76 5.08 1.24
N ARG A 157 -19.86 5.34 1.96
CA ARG A 157 -20.99 6.16 1.45
C ARG A 157 -20.58 7.60 1.16
N ASN A 158 -19.51 8.07 1.80
CA ASN A 158 -18.99 9.43 1.65
C ASN A 158 -17.89 9.55 0.59
N VAL A 159 -17.56 8.46 -0.12
CA VAL A 159 -16.57 8.44 -1.19
C VAL A 159 -17.27 8.28 -2.53
N PRO A 160 -17.73 9.38 -3.16
CA PRO A 160 -18.67 9.32 -4.29
C PRO A 160 -18.14 8.58 -5.52
N TYR A 161 -16.83 8.61 -5.75
CA TYR A 161 -16.20 7.88 -6.86
C TYR A 161 -15.51 6.58 -6.42
N GLY A 162 -15.66 6.21 -5.13
CA GLY A 162 -15.21 4.93 -4.58
C GLY A 162 -13.70 4.72 -4.62
N ILE A 163 -13.32 3.45 -4.76
CA ILE A 163 -11.93 3.00 -4.86
C ILE A 163 -11.68 2.59 -6.30
N ILE A 164 -10.68 3.19 -6.93
CA ILE A 164 -10.30 2.90 -8.31
C ILE A 164 -8.82 2.53 -8.41
N ARG A 165 -8.47 1.82 -9.48
CA ARG A 165 -7.07 1.53 -9.80
C ARG A 165 -6.48 2.68 -10.61
N SER A 166 -5.18 2.96 -10.40
CA SER A 166 -4.44 3.93 -11.23
C SER A 166 -4.48 3.51 -12.70
N ALA A 167 -4.77 4.49 -13.57
CA ALA A 167 -4.67 4.30 -15.02
C ALA A 167 -3.22 4.32 -15.54
N PHE A 168 -2.27 4.78 -14.72
CA PHE A 168 -0.86 4.82 -15.07
C PHE A 168 -0.16 3.54 -14.60
N SER A 169 0.71 3.00 -15.46
CA SER A 169 1.54 1.86 -15.09
C SER A 169 2.56 2.22 -14.00
N PRO A 170 2.89 1.29 -13.10
CA PRO A 170 3.79 1.56 -11.97
C PRO A 170 5.18 2.05 -12.35
N ASP A 171 5.70 1.63 -13.51
CA ASP A 171 7.00 2.03 -14.04
C ASP A 171 7.02 3.45 -14.60
N LYS A 172 5.87 4.01 -14.98
CA LYS A 172 5.75 5.32 -15.61
C LYS A 172 5.21 6.40 -14.69
N VAL A 173 4.39 6.04 -13.69
CA VAL A 173 3.68 7.01 -12.85
C VAL A 173 4.62 7.99 -12.16
N GLY A 174 5.77 7.54 -11.66
CA GLY A 174 6.76 8.39 -11.00
C GLY A 174 7.35 9.44 -11.95
N ILE A 175 7.72 9.03 -13.17
CA ILE A 175 8.29 9.93 -14.19
C ILE A 175 7.23 10.94 -14.65
N ILE A 176 5.99 10.50 -14.88
CA ILE A 176 4.87 11.36 -15.26
C ILE A 176 4.59 12.38 -14.16
N GLY A 177 4.57 11.95 -12.90
CA GLY A 177 4.36 12.84 -11.75
C GLY A 177 5.46 13.90 -11.62
N ALA A 178 6.71 13.51 -11.71
CA ALA A 178 7.85 14.43 -11.65
C ALA A 178 7.82 15.45 -12.80
N ALA A 179 7.58 14.98 -14.03
CA ALA A 179 7.44 15.87 -15.20
C ALA A 179 6.26 16.84 -15.05
N SER A 180 5.12 16.36 -14.54
CA SER A 180 3.94 17.20 -14.29
C SER A 180 4.22 18.31 -13.28
N LEU A 181 4.94 18.00 -12.19
CA LEU A 181 5.35 19.00 -11.19
C LEU A 181 6.29 20.03 -11.78
N ALA A 182 7.27 19.64 -12.59
CA ALA A 182 8.20 20.55 -13.26
C ALA A 182 7.46 21.50 -14.20
N ILE A 183 6.53 20.98 -15.00
CA ILE A 183 5.70 21.77 -15.92
C ILE A 183 4.79 22.74 -15.13
N ALA A 184 4.14 22.28 -14.09
CA ALA A 184 3.25 23.09 -13.25
C ALA A 184 4.01 24.25 -12.60
N LYS A 185 5.22 23.99 -12.08
CA LYS A 185 6.11 25.01 -11.53
C LYS A 185 6.53 26.03 -12.59
N HIS A 186 6.95 25.58 -13.77
CA HIS A 186 7.34 26.45 -14.87
C HIS A 186 6.20 27.38 -15.32
N ARG A 187 4.96 26.87 -15.29
CA ARG A 187 3.75 27.65 -15.65
C ARG A 187 3.19 28.53 -14.51
N GLY A 188 3.86 28.58 -13.37
CA GLY A 188 3.39 29.33 -12.19
C GLY A 188 2.08 28.79 -11.58
N LEU A 189 1.74 27.53 -11.84
CA LEU A 189 0.56 26.88 -11.30
C LEU A 189 0.77 26.31 -9.89
N LEU A 190 2.01 26.27 -9.41
CA LEU A 190 2.38 25.87 -8.06
C LEU A 190 3.06 27.06 -7.38
N SER A 191 2.46 27.54 -6.31
CA SER A 191 3.09 28.43 -5.33
C SER A 191 3.61 27.57 -4.17
N TYR A 192 4.89 27.54 -3.99
CA TYR A 192 5.53 27.02 -2.78
C TYR A 192 5.82 28.18 -1.82
#